data_8a0e8da00175565cd0d0585fd89e77a1
#
_entry.id   8a0e8da00175565cd0d0585fd89e77a1
#
_cell.length_a   1.000
_cell.length_b   1.000
_cell.length_c   1.000
_cell.angle_alpha   90.00
_cell.angle_beta   90.00
_cell.angle_gamma   90.00
#
_symmetry.space_group_name_H-M   'P 1'
#
loop_
_entity.id
_entity.type
_entity.pdbx_description
1 polymer ?
#
loop_
_entity_poly.entity_id
_entity_poly.type
_entity_poly.pdbx_seq_one_letter_code
_entity_poly.pdbx_strand_id
1 'polypeptide(L)'
;LVVTNLEAQQRTPKLVVCITVDQLRGDYIEYFYNTFGERGFKRLMNEGLVYNNIKFEFSDIDQASAFATLFTGSNPCFHGVTGSKYYDFENDKEVSILYDKDYIGNYTRENYSPKKMFSSTIGDELKIASKGRSDVYAIAPDAESAILSAGHAANGAFWMDDMNGKWATTTYYKGLPWYVDRYNNGVESLSARLEQMVWTPTLPLDKYNAFPYVLDDIPFKYTFNEKTNDCFPKLKTTPFINKEINRLALQFLEYGAFGTRSCPDMLSVTYYAGNYKGIMNKDYTREIQDTYYQLDKDLEQFLDAIDKKVGLANTLIVFTGSGYYTSEEEYADGLLINGGEFHPKRCVALLNMYLMAIYGQQSSWVKGFYNNQIYLNRKAIEDAKLDLRTIQDKAAEFLMEFSGVQHVTTDHALLAGEWNEGTVKFRQGTHHLKRGDLIIELQPGWIINNDNPKEKVKIIRNNAVITPLVFMGNGIKPEHIYREVKATEVAPTVTHVLRIRPPNASQSLPLWELTIKK
;
A
#
# COMPACT_ATOMS: atom_id res chain seq x y z
N LEU A 1 38.62 38.13 -17.67
CA LEU A 1 38.24 36.69 -17.58
C LEU A 1 36.94 36.60 -16.79
N VAL A 2 35.80 36.52 -17.50
CA VAL A 2 34.49 36.21 -16.89
C VAL A 2 34.44 34.71 -16.75
N VAL A 3 34.64 34.22 -15.53
CA VAL A 3 34.39 32.83 -15.18
C VAL A 3 32.87 32.72 -15.08
N THR A 4 32.22 32.30 -16.15
CA THR A 4 30.83 31.83 -16.09
C THR A 4 30.83 30.53 -15.29
N ASN A 5 30.33 30.57 -14.06
CA ASN A 5 29.94 29.39 -13.32
C ASN A 5 28.84 28.70 -14.16
N LEU A 6 29.22 27.74 -14.97
CA LEU A 6 28.28 26.75 -15.51
C LEU A 6 27.81 25.91 -14.31
N GLU A 7 26.73 26.37 -13.67
CA GLU A 7 25.99 25.50 -12.75
C GLU A 7 25.67 24.22 -13.50
N ALA A 8 26.19 23.11 -13.01
CA ALA A 8 25.98 21.81 -13.61
C ALA A 8 24.46 21.51 -13.54
N GLN A 9 23.82 21.60 -14.70
CA GLN A 9 22.41 21.25 -14.84
C GLN A 9 22.24 19.82 -14.32
N GLN A 10 21.40 19.64 -13.30
CA GLN A 10 21.14 18.32 -12.72
C GLN A 10 20.82 17.32 -13.83
N ARG A 11 21.62 16.26 -13.95
CA ARG A 11 21.46 15.28 -15.04
C ARG A 11 20.23 14.43 -14.76
N THR A 12 19.52 14.05 -15.81
CA THR A 12 18.46 13.04 -15.69
C THR A 12 19.06 11.72 -15.20
N PRO A 13 18.52 11.11 -14.15
CA PRO A 13 19.04 9.84 -13.63
C PRO A 13 18.95 8.75 -14.71
N LYS A 14 19.86 7.78 -14.66
CA LYS A 14 19.81 6.59 -15.53
C LYS A 14 18.89 5.51 -14.99
N LEU A 15 18.65 5.51 -13.69
CA LEU A 15 17.79 4.58 -12.99
C LEU A 15 16.99 5.32 -11.94
N VAL A 16 15.69 4.98 -11.84
CA VAL A 16 14.85 5.33 -10.70
C VAL A 16 14.58 4.05 -9.91
N VAL A 17 14.85 4.08 -8.61
CA VAL A 17 14.51 3.00 -7.69
C VAL A 17 13.50 3.53 -6.69
N CYS A 18 12.26 3.01 -6.76
CA CYS A 18 11.22 3.30 -5.80
C CYS A 18 11.21 2.19 -4.74
N ILE A 19 11.62 2.51 -3.52
CA ILE A 19 11.61 1.61 -2.37
C ILE A 19 10.40 1.99 -1.53
N THR A 20 9.38 1.13 -1.52
CA THR A 20 8.21 1.32 -0.65
C THR A 20 8.21 0.24 0.42
N VAL A 21 7.98 0.61 1.67
CA VAL A 21 7.86 -0.36 2.76
C VAL A 21 6.41 -0.41 3.19
N ASP A 22 5.75 -1.54 2.93
CA ASP A 22 4.37 -1.73 3.33
C ASP A 22 4.25 -1.81 4.84
N GLN A 23 3.26 -1.09 5.40
CA GLN A 23 3.00 -0.95 6.83
C GLN A 23 4.19 -0.37 7.64
N LEU A 24 5.01 0.47 7.02
CA LEU A 24 6.09 1.18 7.70
C LEU A 24 5.55 2.18 8.72
N ARG A 25 6.11 2.16 9.90
CA ARG A 25 5.94 3.19 10.93
C ARG A 25 7.22 4.02 11.02
N GLY A 26 7.13 5.29 10.67
CA GLY A 26 8.27 6.21 10.73
C GLY A 26 8.78 6.44 12.15
N ASP A 27 7.89 6.44 13.15
CA ASP A 27 8.26 6.52 14.57
C ASP A 27 9.12 5.32 15.03
N TYR A 28 8.97 4.14 14.42
CA TYR A 28 9.83 3.00 14.71
C TYR A 28 11.23 3.14 14.14
N ILE A 29 11.42 3.88 13.04
CA ILE A 29 12.77 4.20 12.54
C ILE A 29 13.52 5.02 13.58
N GLU A 30 12.88 5.99 14.21
CA GLU A 30 13.48 6.78 15.29
C GLU A 30 13.69 5.94 16.55
N TYR A 31 12.69 5.17 16.94
CA TYR A 31 12.74 4.37 18.16
C TYR A 31 13.81 3.29 18.14
N PHE A 32 14.04 2.65 16.98
CA PHE A 32 15.06 1.62 16.80
C PHE A 32 16.39 2.13 16.25
N TYR A 33 16.55 3.45 16.10
CA TYR A 33 17.69 4.09 15.43
C TYR A 33 19.06 3.58 15.89
N ASN A 34 19.22 3.36 17.20
CA ASN A 34 20.46 2.89 17.80
C ASN A 34 20.83 1.44 17.44
N THR A 35 19.88 0.65 16.96
CA THR A 35 20.12 -0.74 16.54
C THR A 35 20.51 -0.86 15.08
N PHE A 36 20.35 0.20 14.29
CA PHE A 36 20.65 0.20 12.86
C PHE A 36 22.13 0.38 12.56
N GLY A 37 22.57 -0.22 11.44
CA GLY A 37 23.86 0.05 10.82
C GLY A 37 23.92 1.43 10.14
N GLU A 38 25.08 1.83 9.67
CA GLU A 38 25.28 3.16 9.08
C GLU A 38 24.81 3.25 7.61
N ARG A 39 24.58 2.11 6.92
CA ARG A 39 24.39 2.09 5.45
C ARG A 39 22.99 1.70 4.98
N GLY A 40 22.07 1.41 5.91
CA GLY A 40 20.65 1.13 5.66
C GLY A 40 19.78 2.36 5.90
N PHE A 41 18.90 2.31 6.90
CA PHE A 41 18.02 3.43 7.26
C PHE A 41 18.79 4.71 7.56
N LYS A 42 19.90 4.62 8.31
CA LYS A 42 20.71 5.81 8.62
C LYS A 42 21.26 6.49 7.37
N ARG A 43 21.69 5.71 6.38
CA ARG A 43 22.16 6.27 5.11
C ARG A 43 21.06 7.06 4.40
N LEU A 44 19.86 6.48 4.31
CA LEU A 44 18.69 7.16 3.72
C LEU A 44 18.38 8.48 4.43
N MET A 45 18.39 8.49 5.77
CA MET A 45 18.08 9.67 6.57
C MET A 45 19.19 10.74 6.54
N ASN A 46 20.46 10.34 6.46
CA ASN A 46 21.60 11.27 6.54
C ASN A 46 22.08 11.78 5.17
N GLU A 47 21.95 10.98 4.11
CA GLU A 47 22.38 11.34 2.75
C GLU A 47 21.23 11.81 1.86
N GLY A 48 19.97 11.68 2.29
CA GLY A 48 18.79 12.05 1.53
C GLY A 48 18.21 13.42 1.85
N LEU A 49 17.36 13.90 0.95
CA LEU A 49 16.37 14.95 1.22
C LEU A 49 15.18 14.27 1.88
N VAL A 50 14.97 14.52 3.17
CA VAL A 50 14.04 13.81 4.03
C VAL A 50 12.84 14.70 4.36
N TYR A 51 11.64 14.23 4.09
CA TYR A 51 10.39 14.75 4.61
C TYR A 51 9.92 13.81 5.72
N ASN A 52 9.70 14.33 6.91
CA ASN A 52 9.41 13.50 8.07
C ASN A 52 8.08 12.75 7.96
N ASN A 53 7.10 13.35 7.28
CA ASN A 53 5.79 12.74 7.13
C ASN A 53 5.10 13.17 5.84
N ILE A 54 4.60 12.19 5.09
CA ILE A 54 3.65 12.43 4.00
C ILE A 54 2.23 12.09 4.44
N LYS A 55 1.27 12.86 3.96
CA LYS A 55 -0.14 12.70 4.29
C LYS A 55 -0.92 12.14 3.10
N PHE A 56 -1.68 11.12 3.35
CA PHE A 56 -2.73 10.65 2.45
C PHE A 56 -4.01 11.43 2.77
N GLU A 57 -4.62 12.04 1.77
CA GLU A 57 -5.74 12.99 1.93
C GLU A 57 -7.12 12.32 1.89
N PHE A 58 -7.19 11.01 2.07
CA PHE A 58 -8.43 10.24 2.04
C PHE A 58 -8.55 9.28 3.23
N SER A 59 -9.75 8.81 3.48
CA SER A 59 -10.06 7.84 4.53
C SER A 59 -9.89 6.39 4.03
N ASP A 60 -9.81 5.47 4.97
CA ASP A 60 -9.76 4.02 4.69
C ASP A 60 -8.60 3.58 3.79
N ILE A 61 -7.41 4.06 4.10
CA ILE A 61 -6.18 3.71 3.39
C ILE A 61 -5.91 2.21 3.57
N ASP A 62 -5.71 1.52 2.46
CA ASP A 62 -5.22 0.15 2.40
C ASP A 62 -4.05 0.02 1.41
N GLN A 63 -3.53 -1.18 1.25
CA GLN A 63 -2.40 -1.42 0.35
C GLN A 63 -2.69 -0.95 -1.08
N ALA A 64 -3.83 -1.34 -1.64
CA ALA A 64 -4.16 -1.00 -3.03
C ALA A 64 -4.29 0.51 -3.26
N SER A 65 -5.07 1.19 -2.43
CA SER A 65 -5.30 2.65 -2.54
C SER A 65 -4.02 3.44 -2.30
N ALA A 66 -3.17 3.01 -1.35
CA ALA A 66 -1.90 3.66 -1.05
C ALA A 66 -0.91 3.57 -2.22
N PHE A 67 -0.68 2.37 -2.75
CA PHE A 67 0.23 2.17 -3.88
C PHE A 67 -0.24 2.89 -5.15
N ALA A 68 -1.53 2.80 -5.47
CA ALA A 68 -2.09 3.56 -6.58
C ALA A 68 -1.85 5.07 -6.41
N THR A 69 -2.08 5.63 -5.21
CA THR A 69 -1.86 7.06 -4.94
C THR A 69 -0.40 7.47 -5.10
N LEU A 70 0.54 6.71 -4.54
CA LEU A 70 1.98 7.01 -4.62
C LEU A 70 2.49 7.02 -6.07
N PHE A 71 2.04 6.07 -6.90
CA PHE A 71 2.56 5.91 -8.26
C PHE A 71 1.80 6.68 -9.33
N THR A 72 0.57 7.12 -9.05
CA THR A 72 -0.23 7.96 -9.98
C THR A 72 -0.20 9.45 -9.62
N GLY A 73 0.15 9.82 -8.38
CA GLY A 73 0.06 11.20 -7.90
C GLY A 73 -1.37 11.73 -7.80
N SER A 74 -2.35 10.86 -7.63
CA SER A 74 -3.76 11.21 -7.53
C SER A 74 -4.47 10.39 -6.44
N ASN A 75 -5.61 10.89 -5.96
CA ASN A 75 -6.43 10.21 -4.96
C ASN A 75 -7.38 9.17 -5.58
N PRO A 76 -7.94 8.22 -4.80
CA PRO A 76 -8.88 7.19 -5.27
C PRO A 76 -10.03 7.69 -6.12
N CYS A 77 -10.55 8.88 -5.87
CA CYS A 77 -11.63 9.48 -6.67
C CYS A 77 -11.24 9.70 -8.15
N PHE A 78 -9.95 9.73 -8.48
CA PHE A 78 -9.44 9.89 -9.84
C PHE A 78 -8.84 8.61 -10.41
N HIS A 79 -7.95 7.94 -9.66
CA HIS A 79 -7.35 6.70 -10.16
C HIS A 79 -8.26 5.48 -10.04
N GLY A 80 -9.39 5.58 -9.32
CA GLY A 80 -10.41 4.53 -9.26
C GLY A 80 -10.11 3.31 -8.38
N VAL A 81 -8.93 3.26 -7.73
CA VAL A 81 -8.55 2.20 -6.80
C VAL A 81 -8.95 2.63 -5.39
N THR A 82 -10.16 2.29 -5.00
CA THR A 82 -10.75 2.70 -3.71
C THR A 82 -10.45 1.73 -2.57
N GLY A 83 -9.73 0.66 -2.85
CA GLY A 83 -9.32 -0.40 -1.94
C GLY A 83 -9.02 -1.67 -2.71
N SER A 84 -8.58 -2.71 -1.98
CA SER A 84 -8.26 -4.03 -2.52
C SER A 84 -9.45 -4.70 -3.20
N LYS A 85 -10.67 -4.35 -2.75
CA LYS A 85 -11.92 -4.83 -3.30
C LYS A 85 -12.93 -3.68 -3.43
N TYR A 86 -13.90 -3.86 -4.31
CA TYR A 86 -15.03 -2.95 -4.47
C TYR A 86 -16.30 -3.74 -4.75
N TYR A 87 -17.48 -3.14 -4.48
CA TYR A 87 -18.75 -3.74 -4.83
C TYR A 87 -19.06 -3.50 -6.30
N ASP A 88 -19.25 -4.58 -7.03
CA ASP A 88 -19.65 -4.59 -8.44
C ASP A 88 -21.18 -4.60 -8.54
N PHE A 89 -21.75 -3.48 -8.95
CA PHE A 89 -23.20 -3.32 -9.11
C PHE A 89 -23.81 -4.23 -10.19
N GLU A 90 -23.03 -4.58 -11.22
CA GLU A 90 -23.52 -5.44 -12.32
C GLU A 90 -23.64 -6.89 -11.88
N ASN A 91 -22.66 -7.37 -11.12
CA ASN A 91 -22.58 -8.75 -10.66
C ASN A 91 -23.12 -8.96 -9.23
N ASP A 92 -23.56 -7.90 -8.56
CA ASP A 92 -24.10 -7.89 -7.19
C ASP A 92 -23.18 -8.62 -6.18
N LYS A 93 -21.86 -8.35 -6.25
CA LYS A 93 -20.85 -8.99 -5.40
C LYS A 93 -19.61 -8.12 -5.21
N GLU A 94 -18.85 -8.44 -4.18
CA GLU A 94 -17.53 -7.88 -3.96
C GLU A 94 -16.50 -8.53 -4.91
N VAL A 95 -15.68 -7.71 -5.57
CA VAL A 95 -14.70 -8.13 -6.56
C VAL A 95 -13.34 -7.49 -6.26
N SER A 96 -12.24 -8.23 -6.43
CA SER A 96 -10.89 -7.66 -6.33
C SER A 96 -10.67 -6.58 -7.40
N ILE A 97 -9.98 -5.51 -6.99
CA ILE A 97 -9.59 -4.41 -7.87
C ILE A 97 -8.68 -4.87 -9.02
N LEU A 98 -7.95 -5.95 -8.82
CA LEU A 98 -7.03 -6.51 -9.83
C LEU A 98 -7.67 -7.58 -10.71
N TYR A 99 -8.83 -8.15 -10.31
CA TYR A 99 -9.40 -9.28 -11.04
C TYR A 99 -9.73 -8.91 -12.49
N ASP A 100 -9.21 -9.69 -13.42
CA ASP A 100 -9.42 -9.55 -14.86
C ASP A 100 -9.43 -10.93 -15.52
N LYS A 101 -10.61 -11.35 -16.00
CA LYS A 101 -10.82 -12.67 -16.61
C LYS A 101 -10.02 -12.90 -17.92
N ASP A 102 -9.54 -11.82 -18.55
CA ASP A 102 -8.86 -11.88 -19.83
C ASP A 102 -7.40 -12.34 -19.72
N TYR A 103 -6.86 -12.37 -18.49
CA TYR A 103 -5.46 -12.73 -18.24
C TYR A 103 -5.35 -13.91 -17.30
N ILE A 104 -4.34 -14.74 -17.55
CA ILE A 104 -4.10 -15.98 -16.81
C ILE A 104 -2.84 -15.82 -15.96
N GLY A 105 -2.89 -16.35 -14.74
CA GLY A 105 -1.75 -16.39 -13.84
C GLY A 105 -0.60 -17.26 -14.37
N ASN A 106 0.63 -16.83 -14.10
CA ASN A 106 1.85 -17.61 -14.32
C ASN A 106 2.49 -17.82 -12.94
N TYR A 107 2.63 -19.07 -12.51
CA TYR A 107 2.94 -19.51 -11.15
C TYR A 107 1.90 -19.09 -10.07
N THR A 108 0.73 -18.68 -10.47
CA THR A 108 -0.41 -18.38 -9.60
C THR A 108 -1.72 -18.78 -10.29
N ARG A 109 -2.78 -18.94 -9.50
CA ARG A 109 -4.15 -19.16 -10.02
C ARG A 109 -4.92 -17.85 -10.21
N GLU A 110 -4.32 -16.74 -9.85
CA GLU A 110 -4.95 -15.44 -9.87
C GLU A 110 -4.89 -14.79 -11.25
N ASN A 111 -6.03 -14.28 -11.69
CA ASN A 111 -6.20 -13.59 -12.96
C ASN A 111 -6.22 -12.09 -12.71
N TYR A 112 -5.09 -11.44 -12.79
CA TYR A 112 -4.92 -10.05 -12.39
C TYR A 112 -4.36 -9.17 -13.50
N SER A 113 -4.81 -7.90 -13.50
CA SER A 113 -4.28 -6.83 -14.34
C SER A 113 -4.48 -5.46 -13.67
N PRO A 114 -3.78 -4.39 -14.10
CA PRO A 114 -3.99 -3.04 -13.62
C PRO A 114 -5.19 -2.32 -14.27
N LYS A 115 -5.94 -2.94 -15.18
CA LYS A 115 -6.94 -2.28 -16.04
C LYS A 115 -8.01 -1.46 -15.31
N LYS A 116 -8.30 -1.79 -14.04
CA LYS A 116 -9.29 -1.06 -13.24
C LYS A 116 -8.72 0.18 -12.53
N MET A 117 -7.44 0.42 -12.65
CA MET A 117 -6.80 1.69 -12.33
C MET A 117 -6.91 2.63 -13.53
N PHE A 118 -7.58 3.77 -13.37
CA PHE A 118 -7.91 4.68 -14.47
C PHE A 118 -6.85 5.73 -14.77
N SER A 119 -5.76 5.73 -14.02
CA SER A 119 -4.65 6.66 -14.17
C SER A 119 -3.39 5.95 -14.63
N SER A 120 -2.57 6.64 -15.43
CA SER A 120 -1.20 6.24 -15.69
C SER A 120 -0.35 6.35 -14.43
N THR A 121 0.73 5.58 -14.37
CA THR A 121 1.75 5.61 -13.31
C THR A 121 3.02 6.32 -13.77
N ILE A 122 3.97 6.54 -12.84
CA ILE A 122 5.33 7.00 -13.16
C ILE A 122 5.94 6.11 -14.26
N GLY A 123 5.81 4.78 -14.12
CA GLY A 123 6.35 3.79 -15.07
C GLY A 123 5.70 3.90 -16.45
N ASP A 124 4.40 4.14 -16.52
CA ASP A 124 3.67 4.31 -17.78
C ASP A 124 4.17 5.55 -18.53
N GLU A 125 4.30 6.68 -17.83
CA GLU A 125 4.80 7.93 -18.44
C GLU A 125 6.26 7.80 -18.87
N LEU A 126 7.08 7.06 -18.13
CA LEU A 126 8.45 6.75 -18.51
C LEU A 126 8.50 5.90 -19.79
N LYS A 127 7.62 4.92 -19.91
CA LYS A 127 7.49 4.09 -21.14
C LYS A 127 7.07 4.93 -22.34
N ILE A 128 6.12 5.85 -22.16
CA ILE A 128 5.67 6.77 -23.20
C ILE A 128 6.83 7.68 -23.63
N ALA A 129 7.49 8.33 -22.69
CA ALA A 129 8.59 9.27 -22.97
C ALA A 129 9.77 8.58 -23.67
N SER A 130 10.08 7.36 -23.31
CA SER A 130 11.16 6.56 -23.90
C SER A 130 10.75 5.83 -25.18
N LYS A 131 9.50 5.97 -25.64
CA LYS A 131 8.94 5.19 -26.76
C LYS A 131 9.10 3.68 -26.57
N GLY A 132 8.83 3.21 -25.34
CA GLY A 132 8.88 1.81 -24.95
C GLY A 132 10.28 1.25 -24.67
N ARG A 133 11.35 2.05 -24.75
CA ARG A 133 12.75 1.56 -24.60
C ARG A 133 13.20 1.38 -23.15
N SER A 134 12.62 2.11 -22.20
CA SER A 134 12.89 1.96 -20.79
C SER A 134 12.45 0.59 -20.29
N ASP A 135 13.19 0.00 -19.36
CA ASP A 135 12.72 -1.14 -18.59
C ASP A 135 12.04 -0.64 -17.31
N VAL A 136 10.84 -1.15 -17.07
CA VAL A 136 10.03 -0.86 -15.88
C VAL A 136 9.60 -2.18 -15.26
N TYR A 137 10.06 -2.42 -14.03
CA TYR A 137 9.76 -3.63 -13.28
C TYR A 137 9.32 -3.30 -11.86
N ALA A 138 8.46 -4.16 -11.29
CA ALA A 138 8.07 -4.10 -9.88
C ALA A 138 8.19 -5.46 -9.22
N ILE A 139 8.69 -5.47 -7.99
CA ILE A 139 8.87 -6.66 -7.14
C ILE A 139 8.25 -6.34 -5.79
N ALA A 140 7.34 -7.19 -5.31
CA ALA A 140 6.64 -6.96 -4.07
C ALA A 140 6.23 -8.28 -3.38
N PRO A 141 5.85 -8.25 -2.09
CA PRO A 141 5.25 -9.41 -1.43
C PRO A 141 3.94 -9.85 -2.05
N ASP A 142 3.11 -8.88 -2.45
CA ASP A 142 1.72 -9.08 -2.87
C ASP A 142 1.43 -8.50 -4.25
N ALA A 143 0.44 -9.06 -4.93
CA ALA A 143 0.04 -8.65 -6.27
C ALA A 143 -0.38 -7.18 -6.36
N GLU A 144 -1.08 -6.66 -5.34
CA GLU A 144 -1.55 -5.28 -5.31
C GLU A 144 -0.39 -4.29 -5.35
N SER A 145 0.57 -4.44 -4.45
CA SER A 145 1.76 -3.58 -4.42
C SER A 145 2.63 -3.73 -5.67
N ALA A 146 2.75 -4.95 -6.23
CA ALA A 146 3.51 -5.17 -7.46
C ALA A 146 2.84 -4.52 -8.68
N ILE A 147 1.57 -4.84 -8.93
CA ILE A 147 0.83 -4.44 -10.14
C ILE A 147 0.56 -2.94 -10.15
N LEU A 148 0.13 -2.36 -9.00
CA LEU A 148 -0.22 -0.95 -8.92
C LEU A 148 1.00 -0.03 -8.95
N SER A 149 2.17 -0.50 -8.52
CA SER A 149 3.43 0.24 -8.70
C SER A 149 4.03 0.09 -10.10
N ALA A 150 3.83 -1.06 -10.75
CA ALA A 150 4.26 -1.27 -12.13
C ALA A 150 3.47 -0.44 -13.14
N GLY A 151 2.15 -0.41 -12.99
CA GLY A 151 1.25 0.25 -13.93
C GLY A 151 0.91 -0.61 -15.15
N HIS A 152 0.42 0.07 -16.20
CA HIS A 152 -0.15 -0.57 -17.39
C HIS A 152 0.90 -0.99 -18.43
N ALA A 153 1.97 -0.22 -18.57
CA ALA A 153 2.96 -0.40 -19.63
C ALA A 153 4.27 -1.04 -19.18
N ALA A 154 4.35 -1.50 -17.94
CA ALA A 154 5.57 -2.10 -17.39
C ALA A 154 5.98 -3.39 -18.15
N ASN A 155 7.26 -3.73 -18.07
CA ASN A 155 7.81 -4.99 -18.59
C ASN A 155 7.39 -6.17 -17.72
N GLY A 156 7.20 -5.97 -16.40
CA GLY A 156 6.78 -7.00 -15.49
C GLY A 156 6.44 -6.49 -14.09
N ALA A 157 5.52 -7.19 -13.44
CA ALA A 157 5.22 -7.09 -12.03
C ALA A 157 5.29 -8.49 -11.42
N PHE A 158 6.03 -8.64 -10.34
CA PHE A 158 6.30 -9.92 -9.71
C PHE A 158 5.95 -9.87 -8.23
N TRP A 159 5.22 -10.89 -7.78
CA TRP A 159 4.84 -11.07 -6.38
C TRP A 159 5.01 -12.52 -5.97
N MET A 160 5.03 -12.77 -4.67
CA MET A 160 5.09 -14.12 -4.14
C MET A 160 3.67 -14.70 -4.03
N ASP A 161 3.44 -15.84 -4.67
CA ASP A 161 2.16 -16.54 -4.63
C ASP A 161 1.91 -17.16 -3.25
N ASP A 162 0.69 -16.99 -2.73
CA ASP A 162 0.28 -17.45 -1.41
C ASP A 162 0.18 -18.98 -1.27
N MET A 163 0.03 -19.68 -2.40
CA MET A 163 -0.18 -21.13 -2.41
C MET A 163 1.10 -21.92 -2.54
N ASN A 164 2.10 -21.39 -3.29
CA ASN A 164 3.28 -22.16 -3.66
C ASN A 164 4.62 -21.46 -3.34
N GLY A 165 4.58 -20.20 -2.86
CA GLY A 165 5.78 -19.43 -2.52
C GLY A 165 6.69 -19.10 -3.70
N LYS A 166 6.21 -19.20 -4.93
CA LYS A 166 6.97 -18.86 -6.13
C LYS A 166 6.72 -17.42 -6.53
N TRP A 167 7.67 -16.84 -7.22
CA TRP A 167 7.49 -15.54 -7.88
C TRP A 167 6.52 -15.70 -9.05
N ALA A 168 5.41 -14.99 -8.94
CA ALA A 168 4.29 -15.05 -9.88
C ALA A 168 4.15 -13.76 -10.68
N THR A 169 3.47 -13.87 -11.81
CA THR A 169 3.01 -12.77 -12.67
C THR A 169 1.75 -13.22 -13.41
N THR A 170 1.25 -12.42 -14.32
CA THR A 170 0.15 -12.82 -15.23
C THR A 170 0.53 -12.58 -16.69
N THR A 171 -0.26 -13.14 -17.59
CA THR A 171 -0.10 -12.95 -19.05
C THR A 171 -0.36 -11.51 -19.52
N TYR A 172 -0.78 -10.61 -18.60
CA TYR A 172 -0.84 -9.18 -18.88
C TYR A 172 0.54 -8.61 -19.18
N TYR A 173 1.58 -9.08 -18.48
CA TYR A 173 2.97 -8.70 -18.67
C TYR A 173 3.68 -9.71 -19.59
N LYS A 174 4.87 -9.38 -20.06
CA LYS A 174 5.62 -10.19 -21.05
C LYS A 174 6.08 -11.59 -20.57
N GLY A 175 5.78 -11.93 -19.31
CA GLY A 175 6.21 -13.17 -18.69
C GLY A 175 7.41 -13.00 -17.76
N LEU A 176 7.93 -14.15 -17.27
CA LEU A 176 9.04 -14.14 -16.33
C LEU A 176 10.39 -14.07 -17.07
N PRO A 177 11.32 -13.21 -16.65
CA PRO A 177 12.70 -13.31 -17.04
C PRO A 177 13.28 -14.69 -16.69
N TRP A 178 14.22 -15.19 -17.49
CA TRP A 178 14.80 -16.52 -17.31
C TRP A 178 15.41 -16.76 -15.92
N TYR A 179 15.97 -15.73 -15.30
CA TYR A 179 16.55 -15.84 -13.96
C TYR A 179 15.48 -15.96 -12.86
N VAL A 180 14.28 -15.40 -13.05
CA VAL A 180 13.14 -15.58 -12.14
C VAL A 180 12.59 -17.01 -12.25
N ASP A 181 12.43 -17.51 -13.48
CA ASP A 181 12.01 -18.88 -13.72
C ASP A 181 13.03 -19.90 -13.17
N ARG A 182 14.31 -19.66 -13.39
CA ARG A 182 15.40 -20.46 -12.82
C ARG A 182 15.35 -20.46 -11.29
N TYR A 183 15.07 -19.32 -10.65
CA TYR A 183 14.92 -19.25 -9.20
C TYR A 183 13.75 -20.09 -8.72
N ASN A 184 12.57 -19.93 -9.33
CA ASN A 184 11.35 -20.65 -8.97
C ASN A 184 11.50 -22.19 -9.02
N ASN A 185 12.36 -22.70 -9.88
CA ASN A 185 12.54 -24.13 -10.13
C ASN A 185 13.89 -24.66 -9.65
N GLY A 186 14.71 -23.80 -9.05
CA GLY A 186 16.05 -24.15 -8.58
C GLY A 186 16.07 -24.66 -7.14
N VAL A 187 17.22 -25.23 -6.75
CA VAL A 187 17.48 -25.69 -5.38
C VAL A 187 17.54 -24.56 -4.36
N GLU A 188 17.71 -23.32 -4.82
CA GLU A 188 17.69 -22.10 -4.01
C GLU A 188 16.30 -21.47 -3.89
N SER A 189 15.25 -22.11 -4.45
CA SER A 189 13.89 -21.62 -4.35
C SER A 189 13.42 -21.53 -2.89
N LEU A 190 12.46 -20.66 -2.62
CA LEU A 190 11.91 -20.52 -1.27
C LEU A 190 11.38 -21.86 -0.73
N SER A 191 10.59 -22.59 -1.54
CA SER A 191 10.03 -23.89 -1.15
C SER A 191 11.11 -24.92 -0.82
N ALA A 192 12.24 -24.96 -1.55
CA ALA A 192 13.34 -25.88 -1.26
C ALA A 192 14.06 -25.58 0.08
N ARG A 193 13.98 -24.35 0.56
CA ARG A 193 14.65 -23.90 1.80
C ARG A 193 13.71 -23.76 2.99
N LEU A 194 12.40 -23.82 2.76
CA LEU A 194 11.36 -23.46 3.72
C LEU A 194 11.50 -24.21 5.06
N GLU A 195 11.69 -25.52 5.05
CA GLU A 195 11.82 -26.35 6.26
C GLU A 195 13.07 -26.03 7.09
N GLN A 196 14.07 -25.38 6.47
CA GLN A 196 15.31 -24.97 7.14
C GLN A 196 15.20 -23.54 7.71
N MET A 197 14.13 -22.81 7.36
CA MET A 197 13.94 -21.42 7.80
C MET A 197 13.41 -21.40 9.23
N VAL A 198 14.20 -20.82 10.10
CA VAL A 198 13.84 -20.63 11.51
C VAL A 198 14.02 -19.16 11.85
N TRP A 199 12.95 -18.50 12.28
CA TRP A 199 13.03 -17.12 12.76
C TRP A 199 13.16 -17.09 14.27
N THR A 200 14.29 -16.60 14.71
CA THR A 200 14.63 -16.35 16.12
C THR A 200 15.18 -14.92 16.24
N PRO A 201 15.23 -14.34 17.44
CA PRO A 201 15.86 -13.04 17.64
C PRO A 201 17.26 -12.99 17.02
N THR A 202 17.50 -11.99 16.17
CA THR A 202 18.80 -11.81 15.48
C THR A 202 19.82 -11.15 16.38
N LEU A 203 19.37 -10.28 17.29
CA LEU A 203 20.21 -9.62 18.30
C LEU A 203 20.16 -10.38 19.64
N PRO A 204 21.17 -10.22 20.50
CA PRO A 204 21.05 -10.58 21.90
C PRO A 204 19.84 -9.89 22.55
N LEU A 205 19.12 -10.58 23.43
CA LEU A 205 17.85 -10.10 24.00
C LEU A 205 17.98 -8.77 24.74
N ASP A 206 19.14 -8.50 25.34
CA ASP A 206 19.47 -7.24 26.04
C ASP A 206 19.68 -6.04 25.09
N LYS A 207 19.73 -6.27 23.77
CA LYS A 207 19.91 -5.23 22.75
C LYS A 207 18.59 -4.76 22.14
N TYR A 208 17.49 -5.45 22.43
CA TYR A 208 16.17 -4.98 22.00
C TYR A 208 15.66 -3.88 22.93
N ASN A 209 15.02 -2.87 22.37
CA ASN A 209 14.37 -1.82 23.15
C ASN A 209 13.17 -2.40 23.90
N ALA A 210 13.00 -2.01 25.16
CA ALA A 210 11.82 -2.38 25.94
C ALA A 210 10.63 -1.51 25.51
N PHE A 211 9.55 -2.14 25.09
CA PHE A 211 8.28 -1.44 24.91
C PHE A 211 7.56 -1.30 26.26
N PRO A 212 6.98 -0.12 26.58
CA PRO A 212 6.43 0.16 27.91
C PRO A 212 5.30 -0.78 28.36
N TYR A 213 4.66 -1.48 27.44
CA TYR A 213 3.46 -2.28 27.69
C TYR A 213 3.62 -3.76 27.41
N VAL A 214 4.82 -4.24 27.06
CA VAL A 214 5.08 -5.65 26.77
C VAL A 214 5.76 -6.31 27.95
N LEU A 215 5.09 -7.27 28.54
CA LEU A 215 5.57 -8.02 29.72
C LEU A 215 6.43 -9.24 29.36
N ASP A 216 6.61 -9.57 28.07
CA ASP A 216 7.22 -10.84 27.66
C ASP A 216 8.70 -10.70 27.34
N ASP A 217 9.52 -11.19 28.24
CA ASP A 217 10.97 -11.43 28.07
C ASP A 217 11.29 -12.76 27.36
N ILE A 218 10.29 -13.39 26.72
CA ILE A 218 10.44 -14.71 26.13
C ILE A 218 11.05 -14.60 24.73
N PRO A 219 12.14 -15.34 24.43
CA PRO A 219 12.65 -15.43 23.08
C PRO A 219 11.65 -16.15 22.17
N PHE A 220 11.40 -15.60 20.99
CA PHE A 220 10.53 -16.23 20.01
C PHE A 220 11.29 -17.23 19.12
N LYS A 221 10.56 -18.23 18.60
CA LYS A 221 11.07 -19.18 17.62
C LYS A 221 9.94 -19.64 16.70
N TYR A 222 10.02 -19.30 15.42
CA TYR A 222 9.04 -19.68 14.41
C TYR A 222 9.67 -20.56 13.34
N THR A 223 8.96 -21.61 12.96
CA THR A 223 9.31 -22.54 11.88
C THR A 223 8.16 -22.59 10.87
N PHE A 224 8.47 -22.95 9.64
CA PHE A 224 7.50 -22.94 8.55
C PHE A 224 7.38 -24.34 7.96
N ASN A 225 6.15 -24.72 7.63
CA ASN A 225 5.86 -26.04 7.06
C ASN A 225 4.87 -25.87 5.90
N GLU A 226 5.26 -26.31 4.72
CA GLU A 226 4.46 -26.27 3.49
C GLU A 226 3.09 -26.96 3.59
N LYS A 227 2.97 -27.93 4.52
CA LYS A 227 1.72 -28.67 4.73
C LYS A 227 0.62 -27.84 5.41
N THR A 228 0.97 -26.65 5.92
CA THR A 228 -0.03 -25.73 6.49
C THR A 228 -0.53 -24.77 5.40
N ASN A 229 -1.84 -24.70 5.21
CA ASN A 229 -2.47 -23.89 4.15
C ASN A 229 -2.16 -22.38 4.20
N ASP A 230 -1.64 -21.88 5.32
CA ASP A 230 -1.32 -20.47 5.55
C ASP A 230 0.18 -20.20 5.71
N CYS A 231 1.03 -21.14 5.32
CA CYS A 231 2.47 -21.06 5.48
C CYS A 231 3.06 -19.83 4.78
N PHE A 232 2.82 -19.66 3.48
CA PHE A 232 3.36 -18.54 2.73
C PHE A 232 2.73 -17.19 3.11
N PRO A 233 1.41 -17.06 3.33
CA PRO A 233 0.81 -15.85 3.90
C PRO A 233 1.42 -15.42 5.23
N LYS A 234 1.75 -16.35 6.12
CA LYS A 234 2.47 -16.07 7.37
C LYS A 234 3.91 -15.64 7.10
N LEU A 235 4.63 -16.38 6.26
CA LEU A 235 6.02 -16.08 5.90
C LEU A 235 6.16 -14.67 5.30
N LYS A 236 5.22 -14.24 4.48
CA LYS A 236 5.19 -12.88 3.92
C LYS A 236 5.16 -11.76 4.96
N THR A 237 4.82 -12.07 6.19
CA THR A 237 4.80 -11.10 7.30
C THR A 237 5.97 -11.26 8.26
N THR A 238 7.04 -11.92 7.81
CA THR A 238 8.31 -12.08 8.52
C THR A 238 9.45 -11.37 7.78
N PRO A 239 10.61 -11.17 8.40
CA PRO A 239 11.79 -10.65 7.71
C PRO A 239 12.26 -11.50 6.51
N PHE A 240 11.84 -12.76 6.43
CA PHE A 240 12.22 -13.62 5.31
C PHE A 240 11.67 -13.16 3.98
N ILE A 241 10.48 -12.55 3.95
CA ILE A 241 9.96 -11.98 2.69
C ILE A 241 10.87 -10.85 2.18
N ASN A 242 11.39 -10.01 3.06
CA ASN A 242 12.28 -8.92 2.69
C ASN A 242 13.58 -9.45 2.09
N LYS A 243 14.12 -10.54 2.65
CA LYS A 243 15.29 -11.22 2.09
C LYS A 243 15.02 -11.82 0.70
N GLU A 244 13.83 -12.39 0.50
CA GLU A 244 13.45 -12.94 -0.81
C GLU A 244 13.27 -11.84 -1.87
N ILE A 245 12.63 -10.73 -1.48
CA ILE A 245 12.49 -9.55 -2.34
C ILE A 245 13.87 -8.99 -2.69
N ASN A 246 14.74 -8.83 -1.70
CA ASN A 246 16.09 -8.33 -1.89
C ASN A 246 16.89 -9.24 -2.82
N ARG A 247 16.82 -10.55 -2.61
CA ARG A 247 17.46 -11.55 -3.46
C ARG A 247 17.02 -11.44 -4.92
N LEU A 248 15.71 -11.29 -5.16
CA LEU A 248 15.20 -11.11 -6.51
C LEU A 248 15.62 -9.75 -7.11
N ALA A 249 15.53 -8.66 -6.33
CA ALA A 249 15.95 -7.34 -6.77
C ALA A 249 17.44 -7.30 -7.17
N LEU A 250 18.29 -7.99 -6.42
CA LEU A 250 19.72 -8.15 -6.76
C LEU A 250 19.92 -8.90 -8.08
N GLN A 251 19.12 -9.93 -8.37
CA GLN A 251 19.17 -10.62 -9.68
C GLN A 251 18.74 -9.67 -10.82
N PHE A 252 17.72 -8.84 -10.60
CA PHE A 252 17.34 -7.81 -11.58
C PHE A 252 18.46 -6.81 -11.83
N LEU A 253 19.19 -6.38 -10.80
CA LEU A 253 20.35 -5.52 -10.97
C LEU A 253 21.49 -6.25 -11.68
N GLU A 254 21.75 -7.50 -11.37
CA GLU A 254 22.85 -8.28 -11.95
C GLU A 254 22.62 -8.58 -13.44
N TYR A 255 21.48 -9.16 -13.77
CA TYR A 255 21.16 -9.64 -15.13
C TYR A 255 20.40 -8.64 -15.99
N GLY A 256 19.77 -7.64 -15.39
CA GLY A 256 19.09 -6.57 -16.09
C GLY A 256 20.05 -5.53 -16.69
N ALA A 257 19.55 -4.84 -17.72
CA ALA A 257 20.34 -3.81 -18.42
C ALA A 257 20.18 -2.41 -17.79
N PHE A 258 19.89 -2.34 -16.50
CA PHE A 258 19.67 -1.07 -15.78
C PHE A 258 20.87 -0.13 -15.89
N GLY A 259 20.60 1.14 -16.21
CA GLY A 259 21.58 2.20 -16.28
C GLY A 259 22.52 2.15 -17.50
N THR A 260 22.36 1.15 -18.40
CA THR A 260 23.20 1.01 -19.60
C THR A 260 22.62 1.72 -20.82
N ARG A 261 21.32 2.05 -20.79
CA ARG A 261 20.61 2.69 -21.90
C ARG A 261 20.74 4.20 -21.91
N SER A 262 20.37 4.80 -23.03
CA SER A 262 20.30 6.26 -23.18
C SER A 262 19.05 6.89 -22.54
N CYS A 263 18.06 6.08 -22.15
CA CYS A 263 16.86 6.48 -21.43
C CYS A 263 16.87 5.91 -20.00
N PRO A 264 16.23 6.57 -19.04
CA PRO A 264 16.08 6.06 -17.70
C PRO A 264 15.33 4.74 -17.65
N ASP A 265 15.66 3.88 -16.70
CA ASP A 265 14.93 2.68 -16.32
C ASP A 265 14.29 2.86 -14.94
N MET A 266 13.32 2.02 -14.56
CA MET A 266 12.67 2.06 -13.26
C MET A 266 12.56 0.67 -12.64
N LEU A 267 12.94 0.57 -11.36
CA LEU A 267 12.73 -0.62 -10.54
C LEU A 267 11.96 -0.21 -9.28
N SER A 268 10.77 -0.75 -9.09
CA SER A 268 10.00 -0.61 -7.85
C SER A 268 10.20 -1.85 -7.00
N VAL A 269 10.57 -1.66 -5.73
CA VAL A 269 10.79 -2.73 -4.76
C VAL A 269 9.98 -2.43 -3.52
N THR A 270 9.12 -3.37 -3.14
CA THR A 270 8.30 -3.25 -1.95
C THR A 270 8.75 -4.23 -0.90
N TYR A 271 9.07 -3.73 0.29
CA TYR A 271 9.34 -4.51 1.50
C TYR A 271 8.14 -4.49 2.44
N TYR A 272 8.21 -5.28 3.51
CA TYR A 272 7.18 -5.37 4.54
C TYR A 272 7.76 -5.08 5.93
N ALA A 273 7.07 -4.27 6.74
CA ALA A 273 7.46 -3.93 8.09
C ALA A 273 6.29 -3.94 9.09
N GLY A 274 5.21 -4.64 8.77
CA GLY A 274 4.05 -4.79 9.65
C GLY A 274 4.17 -5.95 10.64
N ASN A 275 3.08 -6.21 11.35
CA ASN A 275 2.99 -7.28 12.34
C ASN A 275 3.10 -8.68 11.73
N TYR A 276 3.69 -9.60 12.47
CA TYR A 276 3.73 -11.02 12.11
C TYR A 276 2.37 -11.67 12.32
N LYS A 277 1.76 -12.17 11.26
CA LYS A 277 0.43 -12.82 11.29
C LYS A 277 0.39 -14.19 11.98
N GLY A 278 1.53 -14.74 12.35
CA GLY A 278 1.61 -16.02 13.08
C GLY A 278 1.46 -15.88 14.59
N ILE A 279 1.49 -14.65 15.12
CA ILE A 279 1.17 -14.33 16.51
C ILE A 279 -0.26 -13.76 16.53
N MET A 280 -1.02 -14.10 17.55
CA MET A 280 -2.27 -13.36 17.80
C MET A 280 -1.88 -11.96 18.32
N ASN A 281 -1.91 -11.01 17.44
CA ASN A 281 -2.24 -9.62 17.61
C ASN A 281 -1.54 -8.85 18.73
N LYS A 282 -0.21 -8.82 18.72
CA LYS A 282 0.53 -7.94 19.63
C LYS A 282 1.30 -6.90 18.85
N ASP A 283 0.89 -5.65 18.96
CA ASP A 283 1.75 -4.53 18.68
C ASP A 283 2.89 -4.49 19.71
N TYR A 284 4.01 -3.87 19.37
CA TYR A 284 5.14 -3.68 20.29
C TYR A 284 5.85 -4.97 20.72
N THR A 285 6.16 -5.81 19.74
CA THR A 285 6.89 -7.05 20.00
C THR A 285 8.35 -6.95 19.59
N ARG A 286 9.15 -7.88 20.08
CA ARG A 286 10.55 -8.05 19.60
C ARG A 286 10.61 -8.44 18.14
N GLU A 287 9.59 -9.15 17.65
CA GLU A 287 9.47 -9.53 16.24
C GLU A 287 9.41 -8.30 15.33
N ILE A 288 8.68 -7.26 15.73
CA ILE A 288 8.64 -5.99 14.97
C ILE A 288 10.03 -5.38 14.94
N GLN A 289 10.70 -5.23 16.08
CA GLN A 289 12.04 -4.67 16.13
C GLN A 289 13.04 -5.50 15.33
N ASP A 290 12.96 -6.83 15.43
CA ASP A 290 13.83 -7.73 14.64
C ASP A 290 13.56 -7.59 13.14
N THR A 291 12.30 -7.37 12.74
CA THR A 291 11.94 -7.08 11.35
C THR A 291 12.60 -5.80 10.84
N TYR A 292 12.56 -4.72 11.62
CA TYR A 292 13.22 -3.45 11.24
C TYR A 292 14.74 -3.59 11.20
N TYR A 293 15.32 -4.30 12.17
CA TYR A 293 16.76 -4.56 12.19
C TYR A 293 17.23 -5.36 10.96
N GLN A 294 16.50 -6.42 10.59
CA GLN A 294 16.84 -7.21 9.41
C GLN A 294 16.59 -6.44 8.11
N LEU A 295 15.51 -5.64 8.05
CA LEU A 295 15.24 -4.76 6.91
C LEU A 295 16.34 -3.71 6.72
N ASP A 296 16.89 -3.16 7.81
CA ASP A 296 18.05 -2.27 7.73
C ASP A 296 19.23 -2.92 7.00
N LYS A 297 19.50 -4.21 7.26
CA LYS A 297 20.55 -4.97 6.57
C LYS A 297 20.21 -5.26 5.11
N ASP A 298 18.95 -5.54 4.82
CA ASP A 298 18.51 -5.75 3.44
C ASP A 298 18.60 -4.45 2.62
N LEU A 299 18.23 -3.30 3.21
CA LEU A 299 18.40 -1.98 2.60
C LEU A 299 19.90 -1.65 2.37
N GLU A 300 20.77 -1.89 3.34
CA GLU A 300 22.22 -1.72 3.19
C GLU A 300 22.71 -2.49 1.96
N GLN A 301 22.41 -3.78 1.87
CA GLN A 301 22.84 -4.63 0.77
C GLN A 301 22.29 -4.15 -0.58
N PHE A 302 21.03 -3.73 -0.63
CA PHE A 302 20.39 -3.27 -1.86
C PHE A 302 20.97 -1.92 -2.33
N LEU A 303 21.15 -0.96 -1.43
CA LEU A 303 21.76 0.33 -1.74
C LEU A 303 23.20 0.19 -2.23
N ASP A 304 23.99 -0.68 -1.62
CA ASP A 304 25.36 -0.98 -2.05
C ASP A 304 25.39 -1.62 -3.45
N ALA A 305 24.43 -2.52 -3.75
CA ALA A 305 24.33 -3.14 -5.06
C ALA A 305 23.95 -2.13 -6.17
N ILE A 306 23.05 -1.19 -5.87
CA ILE A 306 22.68 -0.09 -6.78
C ILE A 306 23.92 0.79 -7.05
N ASP A 307 24.64 1.16 -6.00
CA ASP A 307 25.83 1.99 -6.12
C ASP A 307 26.91 1.31 -6.97
N LYS A 308 27.14 0.03 -6.74
CA LYS A 308 28.10 -0.77 -7.53
C LYS A 308 27.69 -0.92 -9.00
N LYS A 309 26.38 -1.10 -9.29
CA LYS A 309 25.89 -1.38 -10.65
C LYS A 309 25.75 -0.13 -11.51
N VAL A 310 25.15 0.93 -10.98
CA VAL A 310 24.77 2.14 -11.72
C VAL A 310 25.47 3.38 -11.17
N GLY A 311 25.76 3.38 -9.86
CA GLY A 311 26.26 4.52 -9.08
C GLY A 311 25.12 5.41 -8.57
N LEU A 312 25.20 5.82 -7.31
CA LEU A 312 24.19 6.69 -6.70
C LEU A 312 24.09 8.05 -7.39
N ALA A 313 25.20 8.56 -7.92
CA ALA A 313 25.22 9.82 -8.70
C ALA A 313 24.36 9.74 -9.99
N ASN A 314 24.07 8.55 -10.50
CA ASN A 314 23.25 8.31 -11.67
C ASN A 314 21.86 7.71 -11.34
N THR A 315 21.55 7.52 -10.07
CA THR A 315 20.32 6.86 -9.60
C THR A 315 19.51 7.81 -8.75
N LEU A 316 18.22 7.93 -9.02
CA LEU A 316 17.26 8.54 -8.11
C LEU A 316 16.65 7.43 -7.24
N ILE A 317 16.88 7.50 -5.95
CA ILE A 317 16.24 6.64 -4.96
C ILE A 317 15.08 7.42 -4.33
N VAL A 318 13.92 6.81 -4.31
CA VAL A 318 12.71 7.31 -3.63
C VAL A 318 12.32 6.28 -2.59
N PHE A 319 12.37 6.64 -1.32
CA PHE A 319 12.01 5.76 -0.21
C PHE A 319 10.79 6.32 0.53
N THR A 320 9.79 5.48 0.79
CA THR A 320 8.60 5.85 1.58
C THR A 320 7.88 4.63 2.14
N GLY A 321 6.87 4.85 2.99
CA GLY A 321 5.95 3.82 3.45
C GLY A 321 4.59 3.89 2.75
N SER A 322 3.73 2.92 3.05
CA SER A 322 2.37 2.84 2.49
C SER A 322 1.34 3.73 3.23
N GLY A 323 1.73 4.43 4.28
CA GLY A 323 0.85 5.39 4.98
C GLY A 323 -0.23 4.76 5.86
N TYR A 324 -0.29 3.45 5.97
CA TYR A 324 -1.19 2.74 6.86
C TYR A 324 -0.45 1.65 7.65
N TYR A 325 -1.05 1.25 8.75
CA TYR A 325 -0.56 0.18 9.60
C TYR A 325 -1.75 -0.59 10.16
N THR A 326 -1.74 -1.90 9.97
CA THR A 326 -2.78 -2.77 10.52
C THR A 326 -2.36 -3.22 11.91
N SER A 327 -2.97 -2.66 12.92
CA SER A 327 -2.84 -3.19 14.26
C SER A 327 -4.04 -4.05 14.63
N GLU A 328 -3.82 -5.02 15.48
CA GLU A 328 -4.80 -6.00 15.90
C GLU A 328 -5.05 -5.92 17.43
N GLU A 329 -6.12 -6.42 17.87
CA GLU A 329 -7.09 -6.20 18.91
C GLU A 329 -6.72 -6.22 20.39
N GLU A 330 -5.61 -6.73 20.86
CA GLU A 330 -5.41 -6.93 22.31
C GLU A 330 -5.24 -5.62 23.13
N TYR A 331 -5.27 -4.45 22.46
CA TYR A 331 -5.11 -3.15 23.12
C TYR A 331 -6.39 -2.54 23.69
N ALA A 332 -7.55 -2.98 23.24
CA ALA A 332 -8.82 -2.40 23.67
C ALA A 332 -9.08 -2.67 25.17
N ASP A 333 -8.66 -3.84 25.66
CA ASP A 333 -8.88 -4.25 27.05
C ASP A 333 -7.93 -3.59 28.07
N GLY A 334 -6.77 -3.11 27.65
CA GLY A 334 -5.77 -2.51 28.55
C GLY A 334 -5.74 -0.99 28.60
N LEU A 335 -6.29 -0.30 27.62
CA LEU A 335 -6.29 1.15 27.49
C LEU A 335 -7.72 1.67 27.47
N LEU A 336 -8.52 1.66 28.51
CA LEU A 336 -9.78 2.41 28.73
C LEU A 336 -10.37 3.17 27.49
N ILE A 337 -10.22 2.61 26.28
CA ILE A 337 -10.85 3.14 25.08
C ILE A 337 -12.30 2.62 25.16
N ASN A 338 -13.24 3.53 25.32
CA ASN A 338 -14.67 3.26 25.20
C ASN A 338 -14.96 2.80 23.76
N GLY A 339 -14.70 1.55 23.46
CA GLY A 339 -14.96 0.92 22.18
C GLY A 339 -16.09 -0.10 22.32
N GLY A 340 -16.58 -0.54 21.17
CA GLY A 340 -17.59 -1.59 21.04
C GLY A 340 -17.44 -2.28 19.71
N GLU A 341 -18.30 -3.27 19.47
CA GLU A 341 -18.32 -3.98 18.20
C GLU A 341 -19.45 -3.46 17.30
N PHE A 342 -19.10 -3.11 16.07
CA PHE A 342 -20.05 -2.82 15.00
C PHE A 342 -20.18 -4.05 14.10
N HIS A 343 -21.42 -4.57 13.99
CA HIS A 343 -21.75 -5.76 13.22
C HIS A 343 -22.41 -5.37 11.90
N PRO A 344 -21.72 -5.36 10.76
CA PRO A 344 -22.27 -4.95 9.46
C PRO A 344 -23.50 -5.72 9.05
N LYS A 345 -23.54 -7.04 9.23
CA LYS A 345 -24.70 -7.87 8.88
C LYS A 345 -25.94 -7.50 9.68
N ARG A 346 -25.78 -7.25 10.97
CA ARG A 346 -26.88 -6.80 11.83
C ARG A 346 -27.36 -5.40 11.43
N CYS A 347 -26.44 -4.51 11.12
CA CYS A 347 -26.74 -3.16 10.64
C CYS A 347 -27.58 -3.22 9.36
N VAL A 348 -27.14 -3.98 8.35
CA VAL A 348 -27.84 -4.18 7.08
C VAL A 348 -29.25 -4.77 7.31
N ALA A 349 -29.37 -5.78 8.16
CA ALA A 349 -30.66 -6.43 8.45
C ALA A 349 -31.65 -5.45 9.10
N LEU A 350 -31.21 -4.69 10.12
CA LEU A 350 -32.06 -3.72 10.81
C LEU A 350 -32.45 -2.55 9.91
N LEU A 351 -31.51 -2.02 9.11
CA LEU A 351 -31.81 -0.98 8.14
C LEU A 351 -32.82 -1.46 7.10
N ASN A 352 -32.66 -2.69 6.60
CA ASN A 352 -33.60 -3.25 5.64
C ASN A 352 -34.99 -3.42 6.25
N MET A 353 -35.08 -3.89 7.49
CA MET A 353 -36.38 -3.98 8.21
C MET A 353 -37.04 -2.61 8.39
N TYR A 354 -36.27 -1.59 8.75
CA TYR A 354 -36.73 -0.21 8.88
C TYR A 354 -37.31 0.32 7.56
N LEU A 355 -36.57 0.16 6.46
CA LEU A 355 -37.04 0.60 5.14
C LEU A 355 -38.25 -0.21 4.64
N MET A 356 -38.32 -1.51 4.96
CA MET A 356 -39.49 -2.34 4.67
C MET A 356 -40.73 -1.87 5.44
N ALA A 357 -40.57 -1.39 6.67
CA ALA A 357 -41.71 -0.86 7.45
C ALA A 357 -42.25 0.44 6.85
N ILE A 358 -41.41 1.25 6.22
CA ILE A 358 -41.78 2.54 5.61
C ILE A 358 -42.32 2.35 4.18
N TYR A 359 -41.62 1.56 3.36
CA TYR A 359 -41.82 1.49 1.92
C TYR A 359 -42.46 0.16 1.44
N GLY A 360 -42.69 -0.78 2.36
CA GLY A 360 -43.31 -2.06 2.07
C GLY A 360 -42.35 -3.24 1.99
N GLN A 361 -42.92 -4.45 2.13
CA GLN A 361 -42.19 -5.70 2.24
C GLN A 361 -41.89 -6.37 0.89
N GLN A 362 -42.17 -5.72 -0.22
CA GLN A 362 -42.13 -6.33 -1.56
C GLN A 362 -40.72 -6.64 -2.05
N SER A 363 -39.67 -5.99 -1.47
CA SER A 363 -38.30 -6.14 -1.91
C SER A 363 -37.33 -5.93 -0.76
N SER A 364 -36.13 -6.50 -0.88
CA SER A 364 -34.97 -6.06 -0.06
C SER A 364 -34.51 -4.70 -0.56
N TRP A 365 -34.45 -3.72 0.34
CA TRP A 365 -34.04 -2.35 0.03
C TRP A 365 -32.54 -2.13 0.14
N VAL A 366 -31.84 -3.04 0.84
CA VAL A 366 -30.39 -2.95 1.09
C VAL A 366 -29.70 -4.15 0.47
N LYS A 367 -28.67 -3.91 -0.33
CA LYS A 367 -27.83 -4.94 -0.94
C LYS A 367 -26.74 -5.45 0.01
N GLY A 368 -26.07 -4.55 0.71
CA GLY A 368 -25.01 -4.93 1.63
C GLY A 368 -24.20 -3.77 2.18
N PHE A 369 -23.20 -4.16 2.96
CA PHE A 369 -22.20 -3.28 3.54
C PHE A 369 -20.81 -3.73 3.06
N TYR A 370 -20.07 -2.84 2.41
CA TYR A 370 -18.71 -3.09 1.91
C TYR A 370 -17.85 -1.84 2.10
N ASN A 371 -16.66 -1.98 2.62
CA ASN A 371 -15.71 -0.87 2.82
C ASN A 371 -16.35 0.36 3.50
N ASN A 372 -17.01 0.14 4.64
CA ASN A 372 -17.72 1.18 5.41
C ASN A 372 -18.83 1.90 4.63
N GLN A 373 -19.34 1.28 3.58
CA GLN A 373 -20.40 1.84 2.74
C GLN A 373 -21.61 0.89 2.67
N ILE A 374 -22.81 1.49 2.69
CA ILE A 374 -24.06 0.80 2.44
C ILE A 374 -24.44 0.97 0.96
N TYR A 375 -24.83 -0.12 0.36
CA TYR A 375 -25.33 -0.20 -1.00
C TYR A 375 -26.83 -0.49 -0.97
N LEU A 376 -27.64 0.43 -1.48
CA LEU A 376 -29.08 0.28 -1.60
C LEU A 376 -29.46 -0.50 -2.86
N ASN A 377 -30.62 -1.13 -2.84
CA ASN A 377 -31.17 -1.80 -4.00
C ASN A 377 -31.81 -0.76 -4.95
N ARG A 378 -30.98 -0.08 -5.73
CA ARG A 378 -31.41 1.01 -6.62
C ARG A 378 -32.48 0.55 -7.60
N LYS A 379 -32.43 -0.72 -8.07
CA LYS A 379 -33.47 -1.28 -8.95
C LYS A 379 -34.82 -1.38 -8.25
N ALA A 380 -34.88 -1.89 -7.02
CA ALA A 380 -36.11 -1.95 -6.27
C ALA A 380 -36.69 -0.56 -5.97
N ILE A 381 -35.84 0.42 -5.72
CA ILE A 381 -36.22 1.82 -5.50
C ILE A 381 -36.85 2.42 -6.78
N GLU A 382 -36.22 2.19 -7.93
CA GLU A 382 -36.69 2.63 -9.24
C GLU A 382 -38.03 1.95 -9.61
N ASP A 383 -38.11 0.63 -9.46
CA ASP A 383 -39.35 -0.16 -9.72
C ASP A 383 -40.51 0.32 -8.86
N ALA A 384 -40.25 0.72 -7.62
CA ALA A 384 -41.24 1.29 -6.71
C ALA A 384 -41.55 2.77 -6.97
N LYS A 385 -40.84 3.41 -7.93
CA LYS A 385 -40.96 4.85 -8.25
C LYS A 385 -40.69 5.76 -7.06
N LEU A 386 -39.77 5.38 -6.19
CA LEU A 386 -39.35 6.14 -5.03
C LEU A 386 -38.15 7.03 -5.34
N ASP A 387 -38.04 8.16 -4.64
CA ASP A 387 -36.92 9.04 -4.78
C ASP A 387 -35.71 8.51 -3.97
N LEU A 388 -34.60 8.24 -4.66
CA LEU A 388 -33.39 7.68 -4.06
C LEU A 388 -32.82 8.59 -2.96
N ARG A 389 -32.84 9.91 -3.15
CA ARG A 389 -32.31 10.87 -2.16
C ARG A 389 -33.09 10.80 -0.85
N THR A 390 -34.42 10.78 -0.95
CA THR A 390 -35.28 10.65 0.22
C THR A 390 -35.00 9.37 0.99
N ILE A 391 -34.75 8.25 0.30
CA ILE A 391 -34.41 6.98 0.95
C ILE A 391 -33.02 7.03 1.57
N GLN A 392 -32.03 7.63 0.89
CA GLN A 392 -30.70 7.84 1.45
C GLN A 392 -30.75 8.67 2.74
N ASP A 393 -31.52 9.75 2.77
CA ASP A 393 -31.68 10.60 3.97
C ASP A 393 -32.33 9.83 5.11
N LYS A 394 -33.42 9.10 4.86
CA LYS A 394 -34.07 8.26 5.87
C LYS A 394 -33.15 7.15 6.40
N ALA A 395 -32.40 6.53 5.52
CA ALA A 395 -31.42 5.52 5.91
C ALA A 395 -30.28 6.13 6.75
N ALA A 396 -29.81 7.32 6.39
CA ALA A 396 -28.79 8.04 7.16
C ALA A 396 -29.28 8.41 8.56
N GLU A 397 -30.48 8.98 8.68
CA GLU A 397 -31.11 9.28 9.97
C GLU A 397 -31.18 8.03 10.87
N PHE A 398 -31.62 6.90 10.33
CA PHE A 398 -31.72 5.64 11.07
C PHE A 398 -30.34 5.10 11.50
N LEU A 399 -29.35 5.17 10.62
CA LEU A 399 -27.99 4.68 10.91
C LEU A 399 -27.27 5.50 11.97
N MET A 400 -27.58 6.79 12.11
CA MET A 400 -27.02 7.65 13.17
C MET A 400 -27.43 7.19 14.59
N GLU A 401 -28.51 6.41 14.73
CA GLU A 401 -28.93 5.85 16.01
C GLU A 401 -28.12 4.59 16.44
N PHE A 402 -27.28 4.07 15.56
CA PHE A 402 -26.44 2.91 15.90
C PHE A 402 -25.29 3.29 16.80
N SER A 403 -25.08 2.51 17.84
CA SER A 403 -23.91 2.66 18.71
C SER A 403 -22.62 2.56 17.90
N GLY A 404 -21.69 3.49 18.12
CA GLY A 404 -20.39 3.53 17.44
C GLY A 404 -20.39 4.25 16.10
N VAL A 405 -21.54 4.60 15.55
CA VAL A 405 -21.62 5.46 14.36
C VAL A 405 -21.37 6.89 14.78
N GLN A 406 -20.35 7.50 14.20
CA GLN A 406 -19.99 8.89 14.43
C GLN A 406 -20.71 9.82 13.45
N HIS A 407 -20.72 9.42 12.17
CA HIS A 407 -21.34 10.19 11.10
C HIS A 407 -21.77 9.28 9.95
N VAL A 408 -22.81 9.69 9.23
CA VAL A 408 -23.27 9.05 7.99
C VAL A 408 -23.37 10.11 6.90
N THR A 409 -22.67 9.89 5.80
CA THR A 409 -22.68 10.78 4.64
C THR A 409 -23.41 10.09 3.49
N THR A 410 -24.38 10.75 2.88
CA THR A 410 -25.10 10.24 1.71
C THR A 410 -24.33 10.56 0.42
N ASP A 411 -24.52 9.73 -0.63
CA ASP A 411 -23.91 9.97 -1.94
C ASP A 411 -24.28 11.35 -2.52
N HIS A 412 -25.53 11.77 -2.38
CA HIS A 412 -25.95 13.07 -2.89
C HIS A 412 -25.36 14.25 -2.10
N ALA A 413 -25.10 14.12 -0.79
CA ALA A 413 -24.43 15.13 0.00
C ALA A 413 -22.97 15.32 -0.46
N LEU A 414 -22.28 14.22 -0.77
CA LEU A 414 -20.94 14.30 -1.37
C LEU A 414 -20.93 14.99 -2.72
N LEU A 415 -21.96 14.80 -3.53
CA LEU A 415 -22.11 15.45 -4.83
C LEU A 415 -22.50 16.92 -4.70
N ALA A 416 -23.33 17.27 -3.72
CA ALA A 416 -23.78 18.64 -3.50
C ALA A 416 -22.67 19.56 -2.94
N GLY A 417 -21.59 19.00 -2.40
CA GLY A 417 -20.43 19.77 -1.97
C GLY A 417 -20.52 20.32 -0.54
N GLU A 418 -21.11 19.59 0.39
CA GLU A 418 -20.93 19.85 1.82
C GLU A 418 -19.46 19.60 2.18
N TRP A 419 -18.71 20.68 2.38
CA TRP A 419 -17.25 20.66 2.47
C TRP A 419 -16.77 20.82 3.93
N ASN A 420 -16.98 19.82 4.75
CA ASN A 420 -16.23 19.66 5.99
C ASN A 420 -15.02 18.74 5.77
N GLU A 421 -14.09 18.71 6.71
CA GLU A 421 -12.85 17.92 6.56
C GLU A 421 -13.10 16.43 6.36
N GLY A 422 -14.07 15.84 7.07
CA GLY A 422 -14.46 14.44 6.94
C GLY A 422 -15.03 14.13 5.55
N THR A 423 -15.99 14.95 5.09
CA THR A 423 -16.62 14.82 3.78
C THR A 423 -15.60 14.91 2.64
N VAL A 424 -14.61 15.80 2.74
CA VAL A 424 -13.52 15.91 1.77
C VAL A 424 -12.71 14.63 1.71
N LYS A 425 -12.32 14.05 2.85
CA LYS A 425 -11.57 12.78 2.90
C LYS A 425 -12.35 11.63 2.27
N PHE A 426 -13.64 11.50 2.58
CA PHE A 426 -14.50 10.48 1.98
C PHE A 426 -14.63 10.67 0.46
N ARG A 427 -14.84 11.89 0.01
CA ARG A 427 -14.93 12.20 -1.41
C ARG A 427 -13.65 11.82 -2.16
N GLN A 428 -12.50 12.09 -1.58
CA GLN A 428 -11.21 11.74 -2.16
C GLN A 428 -10.94 10.23 -2.14
N GLY A 429 -11.46 9.51 -1.12
CA GLY A 429 -11.31 8.06 -0.97
C GLY A 429 -12.26 7.21 -1.80
N THR A 430 -13.30 7.80 -2.43
CA THR A 430 -14.34 7.07 -3.15
C THR A 430 -14.41 7.48 -4.62
N HIS A 431 -14.72 6.53 -5.50
CA HIS A 431 -14.89 6.78 -6.94
C HIS A 431 -16.37 6.68 -7.32
N HIS A 432 -16.89 7.64 -8.10
CA HIS A 432 -18.33 7.75 -8.42
C HIS A 432 -18.95 6.48 -9.05
N LEU A 433 -18.18 5.67 -9.77
CA LEU A 433 -18.66 4.40 -10.36
C LEU A 433 -18.68 3.23 -9.36
N LYS A 434 -18.05 3.36 -8.19
CA LYS A 434 -17.87 2.28 -7.22
C LYS A 434 -18.44 2.61 -5.83
N ARG A 435 -18.87 3.86 -5.64
CA ARG A 435 -19.31 4.38 -4.35
C ARG A 435 -20.70 3.87 -3.98
N GLY A 436 -20.86 3.50 -2.69
CA GLY A 436 -22.15 3.16 -2.10
C GLY A 436 -23.07 4.37 -1.93
N ASP A 437 -24.28 4.10 -1.50
CA ASP A 437 -25.31 5.13 -1.29
C ASP A 437 -25.13 5.91 0.00
N LEU A 438 -24.53 5.26 1.03
CA LEU A 438 -24.20 5.87 2.32
C LEU A 438 -22.81 5.44 2.75
N ILE A 439 -22.06 6.35 3.32
CA ILE A 439 -20.74 6.11 3.91
C ILE A 439 -20.90 6.24 5.42
N ILE A 440 -20.46 5.23 6.17
CA ILE A 440 -20.54 5.20 7.62
C ILE A 440 -19.14 5.47 8.20
N GLU A 441 -19.03 6.51 9.02
CA GLU A 441 -17.87 6.77 9.85
C GLU A 441 -18.13 6.23 11.25
N LEU A 442 -17.26 5.32 11.70
CA LEU A 442 -17.33 4.76 13.04
C LEU A 442 -16.39 5.53 13.98
N GLN A 443 -16.76 5.55 15.25
CA GLN A 443 -15.94 6.18 16.30
C GLN A 443 -14.60 5.44 16.44
N PRO A 444 -13.50 6.16 16.71
CA PRO A 444 -12.22 5.55 17.02
C PRO A 444 -12.32 4.59 18.19
N GLY A 445 -11.60 3.47 18.12
CA GLY A 445 -11.65 2.40 19.12
C GLY A 445 -12.76 1.37 18.90
N TRP A 446 -13.70 1.62 17.99
CA TRP A 446 -14.71 0.63 17.60
C TRP A 446 -14.11 -0.41 16.66
N ILE A 447 -14.67 -1.61 16.72
CA ILE A 447 -14.22 -2.78 15.98
C ILE A 447 -15.31 -3.16 14.99
N ILE A 448 -14.92 -3.38 13.72
CA ILE A 448 -15.81 -3.96 12.72
C ILE A 448 -15.68 -5.48 12.83
N ASN A 449 -16.75 -6.14 13.27
CA ASN A 449 -16.85 -7.59 13.37
C ASN A 449 -17.83 -8.13 12.31
N ASN A 450 -17.28 -8.80 11.29
CA ASN A 450 -18.07 -9.35 10.18
C ASN A 450 -18.80 -10.66 10.52
N ASP A 451 -18.77 -11.10 11.79
CA ASP A 451 -19.33 -12.39 12.25
C ASP A 451 -18.78 -13.60 11.48
N ASN A 452 -17.54 -13.50 11.01
CA ASN A 452 -16.83 -14.54 10.29
C ASN A 452 -15.51 -14.87 11.01
N PRO A 453 -15.37 -16.04 11.64
CA PRO A 453 -14.16 -16.41 12.38
C PRO A 453 -12.88 -16.45 11.53
N LYS A 454 -13.02 -16.47 10.19
CA LYS A 454 -11.89 -16.47 9.26
C LYS A 454 -11.48 -15.06 8.81
N GLU A 455 -12.30 -14.07 9.08
CA GLU A 455 -12.00 -12.68 8.76
C GLU A 455 -11.48 -11.98 10.02
N LYS A 456 -10.41 -11.22 9.85
CA LYS A 456 -9.87 -10.44 10.94
C LYS A 456 -10.78 -9.24 11.22
N VAL A 457 -10.94 -8.92 12.47
CA VAL A 457 -11.62 -7.71 12.93
C VAL A 457 -10.77 -6.49 12.57
N LYS A 458 -11.43 -5.43 12.15
CA LYS A 458 -10.78 -4.15 11.80
C LYS A 458 -11.05 -3.15 12.92
N ILE A 459 -10.00 -2.63 13.55
CA ILE A 459 -10.10 -1.56 14.54
C ILE A 459 -10.10 -0.21 13.83
N ILE A 460 -11.02 0.67 14.21
CA ILE A 460 -11.08 2.03 13.70
C ILE A 460 -10.10 2.90 14.48
N ARG A 461 -9.16 3.51 13.77
CA ARG A 461 -8.15 4.42 14.35
C ARG A 461 -8.15 5.75 13.60
N ASN A 462 -7.97 6.84 14.36
CA ASN A 462 -7.80 8.18 13.81
C ASN A 462 -6.34 8.65 13.79
N ASN A 463 -5.41 7.85 14.30
CA ASN A 463 -4.01 8.24 14.36
C ASN A 463 -3.37 8.07 12.97
N ALA A 464 -2.87 9.15 12.43
CA ALA A 464 -2.06 9.09 11.22
C ALA A 464 -0.77 8.30 11.50
N VAL A 465 -0.41 7.42 10.57
CA VAL A 465 0.87 6.71 10.60
C VAL A 465 1.94 7.67 10.07
N ILE A 466 2.95 7.95 10.90
CA ILE A 466 4.11 8.74 10.46
C ILE A 466 4.81 7.99 9.33
N THR A 467 4.87 8.62 8.17
CA THR A 467 5.36 8.00 6.94
C THR A 467 6.43 8.90 6.32
N PRO A 468 7.72 8.55 6.43
CA PRO A 468 8.79 9.37 5.85
C PRO A 468 8.80 9.26 4.33
N LEU A 469 9.28 10.32 3.67
CA LEU A 469 9.60 10.33 2.26
C LEU A 469 11.04 10.81 2.09
N VAL A 470 11.85 10.03 1.38
CA VAL A 470 13.26 10.35 1.14
C VAL A 470 13.56 10.34 -0.35
N PHE A 471 14.21 11.37 -0.83
CA PHE A 471 14.84 11.40 -2.14
C PHE A 471 16.36 11.41 -1.97
N MET A 472 17.06 10.45 -2.56
CA MET A 472 18.53 10.33 -2.43
C MET A 472 19.17 10.03 -3.79
N GLY A 473 20.42 10.42 -3.94
CA GLY A 473 21.19 10.21 -5.17
C GLY A 473 20.98 11.30 -6.22
N ASN A 474 21.45 11.07 -7.43
CA ASN A 474 21.34 12.00 -8.58
C ASN A 474 21.74 13.46 -8.27
N GLY A 475 22.67 13.67 -7.34
CA GLY A 475 23.11 15.01 -6.93
C GLY A 475 22.14 15.76 -6.01
N ILE A 476 21.14 15.09 -5.45
CA ILE A 476 20.26 15.66 -4.42
C ILE A 476 21.07 15.90 -3.16
N LYS A 477 20.92 17.11 -2.58
CA LYS A 477 21.61 17.49 -1.34
C LYS A 477 20.83 16.98 -0.12
N PRO A 478 21.51 16.48 0.90
CA PRO A 478 20.87 16.11 2.16
C PRO A 478 20.24 17.33 2.83
N GLU A 479 18.96 17.19 3.20
CA GLU A 479 18.23 18.22 3.94
C GLU A 479 17.04 17.57 4.66
N HIS A 480 16.64 18.07 5.83
CA HIS A 480 15.44 17.65 6.53
C HIS A 480 14.35 18.71 6.40
N ILE A 481 13.19 18.32 5.91
CA ILE A 481 12.03 19.18 5.67
C ILE A 481 10.90 18.80 6.63
N TYR A 482 10.43 19.75 7.38
CA TYR A 482 9.43 19.53 8.44
C TYR A 482 8.00 19.95 8.06
N ARG A 483 7.81 20.53 6.88
CA ARG A 483 6.48 20.86 6.40
C ARG A 483 5.67 19.63 6.03
N GLU A 484 4.36 19.74 6.08
CA GLU A 484 3.46 18.71 5.58
C GLU A 484 3.61 18.55 4.04
N VAL A 485 3.66 17.31 3.60
CA VAL A 485 3.76 16.90 2.20
C VAL A 485 2.66 15.87 1.92
N LYS A 486 2.09 15.92 0.71
CA LYS A 486 1.03 15.01 0.31
C LYS A 486 1.59 13.81 -0.43
N ALA A 487 1.00 12.64 -0.25
CA ALA A 487 1.35 11.44 -1.01
C ALA A 487 1.19 11.64 -2.54
N THR A 488 0.24 12.49 -2.93
CA THR A 488 0.01 12.86 -4.35
C THR A 488 1.12 13.71 -4.96
N GLU A 489 2.04 14.28 -4.17
CA GLU A 489 3.20 15.04 -4.67
C GLU A 489 4.37 14.13 -5.09
N VAL A 490 4.36 12.83 -4.71
CA VAL A 490 5.46 11.90 -4.98
C VAL A 490 5.65 11.66 -6.47
N ALA A 491 4.62 11.20 -7.17
CA ALA A 491 4.72 10.87 -8.60
C ALA A 491 5.07 12.08 -9.48
N PRO A 492 4.44 13.26 -9.35
CA PRO A 492 4.83 14.42 -10.13
C PRO A 492 6.25 14.91 -9.83
N THR A 493 6.76 14.70 -8.61
CA THR A 493 8.16 15.02 -8.26
C THR A 493 9.14 14.09 -8.98
N VAL A 494 8.89 12.79 -8.96
CA VAL A 494 9.73 11.80 -9.67
C VAL A 494 9.75 12.09 -11.17
N THR A 495 8.59 12.32 -11.77
CA THR A 495 8.49 12.64 -13.20
C THR A 495 9.13 13.98 -13.56
N HIS A 496 9.09 14.95 -12.65
CA HIS A 496 9.81 16.23 -12.82
C HIS A 496 11.34 16.01 -12.87
N VAL A 497 11.90 15.23 -11.95
CA VAL A 497 13.34 14.89 -11.94
C VAL A 497 13.72 14.11 -13.20
N LEU A 498 12.85 13.25 -13.71
CA LEU A 498 13.01 12.52 -14.96
C LEU A 498 12.82 13.40 -16.20
N ARG A 499 12.30 14.63 -16.07
CA ARG A 499 11.93 15.55 -17.16
C ARG A 499 10.93 14.94 -18.15
N ILE A 500 9.98 14.23 -17.62
CA ILE A 500 8.84 13.68 -18.34
C ILE A 500 7.55 14.30 -17.81
N ARG A 501 6.43 14.11 -18.49
CA ARG A 501 5.14 14.59 -17.99
C ARG A 501 4.70 13.80 -16.75
N PRO A 502 3.95 14.41 -15.83
CA PRO A 502 3.36 13.68 -14.71
C PRO A 502 2.29 12.69 -15.20
N PRO A 503 1.91 11.70 -14.37
CA PRO A 503 0.77 10.84 -14.66
C PRO A 503 -0.50 11.64 -14.97
N ASN A 504 -1.34 11.11 -15.85
CA ASN A 504 -2.45 11.86 -16.46
C ASN A 504 -3.52 12.38 -15.47
N ALA A 505 -3.66 11.73 -14.30
CA ALA A 505 -4.58 12.16 -13.25
C ALA A 505 -3.88 12.88 -12.09
N SER A 506 -2.57 13.15 -12.19
CA SER A 506 -1.83 13.84 -11.14
C SER A 506 -2.36 15.26 -10.95
N GLN A 507 -2.62 15.64 -9.70
CA GLN A 507 -3.22 16.93 -9.34
C GLN A 507 -2.28 17.84 -8.59
N SER A 508 -1.24 17.27 -7.98
CA SER A 508 -0.26 18.01 -7.20
C SER A 508 0.88 18.52 -8.06
N LEU A 509 1.47 19.62 -7.65
CA LEU A 509 2.73 20.10 -8.20
C LEU A 509 3.90 19.27 -7.63
N PRO A 510 5.04 19.19 -8.34
CA PRO A 510 6.26 18.62 -7.80
C PRO A 510 6.70 19.34 -6.54
N LEU A 511 7.37 18.65 -5.63
CA LEU A 511 7.98 19.24 -4.44
C LEU A 511 8.95 20.34 -4.84
N TRP A 512 8.71 21.54 -4.34
CA TRP A 512 9.43 22.73 -4.78
C TRP A 512 10.93 22.71 -4.42
N GLU A 513 11.33 21.95 -3.38
CA GLU A 513 12.73 21.76 -3.00
C GLU A 513 13.53 21.06 -4.12
N LEU A 514 12.88 20.26 -4.95
CA LEU A 514 13.48 19.59 -6.10
C LEU A 514 13.24 20.31 -7.43
N THR A 515 12.46 21.38 -7.44
CA THR A 515 12.15 22.16 -8.64
C THR A 515 12.95 23.46 -8.73
N ILE A 516 13.29 24.06 -7.60
CA ILE A 516 14.02 25.31 -7.52
C ILE A 516 15.52 25.01 -7.58
N LYS A 517 16.20 25.55 -8.59
CA LYS A 517 17.68 25.59 -8.60
C LYS A 517 18.14 26.49 -7.45
N LYS A 518 18.72 25.89 -6.42
CA LYS A 518 19.48 26.64 -5.40
C LYS A 518 20.89 26.92 -5.89
#